data_f3ad47f1a6dbe1e823743d489edb0378
#
_entry.id   f3ad47f1a6dbe1e823743d489edb0378
#
_cell.length_a   1.000
_cell.length_b   1.000
_cell.length_c   1.000
_cell.angle_alpha   90.00
_cell.angle_beta   90.00
_cell.angle_gamma   90.00
#
_symmetry.space_group_name_H-M   'P 1'
#
loop_
_entity.id
_entity.type
_entity.pdbx_description
1 polymer ?
#
loop_
_entity_poly.entity_id
_entity_poly.type
_entity_poly.pdbx_seq_one_letter_code
_entity_poly.pdbx_strand_id
1 'polypeptide(L)'
;MATSVTRHGVTWTFDTDYTVGTYANGDYYVVENTPAAGVTITAISPTPSAGRNGTVVNPTRGSTQGFDDRVSAYNAYSEALNVGNDLPLTVSASSSVVSSISTVASQSFEQIDTFAVLTVLASAPAANSFRPAPIGGDFTHPWAKGDLDYTKLADMDQTAITVPSIATSESDFEKVWYEQDLTWTGRYLHTPYQGGQNGYGKSMAIMTGTAALQLNLDYSDAAKETLLVRLVQYGIDIHGLVEDGGSWDADGGHNPGRLIPLFIAAMTLNDADMKANVNANNGLKFQDQQQAFYVAQSDIDLPRYTADGRPRTPYTSEDIGKPEWGITHSSNPEKDGDNWDAYYRDIGGGVLQAPAIVIKLMAGESVLNWPAMLDYAERHLYYRNNRYTDPVYYNGYDDGDAYGDGNTSSSTPFASNETPSFHTNFYLEFENADPVGTAPPVRLVAQSSSLLLV
;
A
#
# COMPACT_ATOMS: atom_id res chain seq x y z
N MET A 1 21.26 24.11 14.90
CA MET A 1 22.18 23.13 15.53
C MET A 1 21.51 22.58 16.76
N ALA A 2 21.70 21.32 17.06
CA ALA A 2 21.12 20.67 18.24
C ALA A 2 21.99 19.48 18.69
N THR A 3 21.97 19.20 20.00
CA THR A 3 22.59 18.01 20.62
C THR A 3 21.62 16.81 20.69
N SER A 4 20.38 16.96 20.28
CA SER A 4 19.42 15.87 20.21
C SER A 4 18.23 16.21 19.31
N VAL A 5 17.54 15.19 18.81
CA VAL A 5 16.24 15.29 18.12
C VAL A 5 15.30 14.22 18.64
N THR A 6 13.99 14.53 18.61
CA THR A 6 12.95 13.59 19.04
C THR A 6 11.89 13.45 17.96
N ARG A 7 11.60 12.21 17.56
CA ARG A 7 10.53 11.90 16.59
C ARG A 7 9.76 10.67 17.06
N HIS A 8 8.45 10.75 17.05
CA HIS A 8 7.54 9.65 17.42
C HIS A 8 7.88 8.96 18.75
N GLY A 9 8.37 9.75 19.73
CA GLY A 9 8.77 9.23 21.04
C GLY A 9 10.20 8.69 21.12
N VAL A 10 10.91 8.56 20.01
CA VAL A 10 12.34 8.22 19.99
C VAL A 10 13.18 9.48 20.06
N THR A 11 14.16 9.53 20.95
CA THR A 11 15.15 10.62 21.07
C THR A 11 16.54 10.09 20.78
N TRP A 12 17.25 10.70 19.83
CA TRP A 12 18.67 10.47 19.57
C TRP A 12 19.45 11.64 20.13
N THR A 13 20.42 11.34 21.01
CA THR A 13 21.32 12.35 21.61
C THR A 13 22.69 12.22 20.98
N PHE A 14 23.30 13.34 20.64
CA PHE A 14 24.58 13.44 19.97
C PHE A 14 25.68 13.86 20.95
N ASP A 15 26.94 13.61 20.58
CA ASP A 15 28.13 13.99 21.36
C ASP A 15 28.42 15.50 21.33
N THR A 16 27.94 16.20 20.31
CA THR A 16 28.11 17.63 20.11
C THR A 16 26.91 18.22 19.36
N ASP A 17 26.92 19.53 19.13
CA ASP A 17 25.95 20.21 18.28
C ASP A 17 26.17 19.86 16.80
N TYR A 18 25.12 19.33 16.14
CA TYR A 18 25.08 19.12 14.69
C TYR A 18 23.99 19.98 14.06
N THR A 19 24.16 20.25 12.75
CA THR A 19 23.08 20.82 11.94
C THR A 19 21.98 19.77 11.80
N VAL A 20 20.76 20.10 12.21
CA VAL A 20 19.57 19.25 12.09
C VAL A 20 18.48 19.97 11.33
N GLY A 21 17.60 19.21 10.67
CA GLY A 21 16.41 19.72 10.01
C GLY A 21 15.38 18.63 9.84
N THR A 22 14.26 18.96 9.20
CA THR A 22 13.16 18.03 8.98
C THR A 22 12.84 17.90 7.49
N TYR A 23 12.42 16.70 7.10
CA TYR A 23 11.83 16.41 5.82
C TYR A 23 10.36 16.85 5.74
N ALA A 24 9.77 16.77 4.58
CA ALA A 24 8.37 17.14 4.34
C ALA A 24 7.37 16.42 5.26
N ASN A 25 7.63 15.16 5.57
CA ASN A 25 6.81 14.35 6.48
C ASN A 25 7.12 14.58 7.98
N GLY A 26 8.10 15.44 8.30
CA GLY A 26 8.52 15.78 9.66
C GLY A 26 9.56 14.86 10.27
N ASP A 27 10.07 13.85 9.56
CA ASP A 27 11.21 13.06 10.02
C ASP A 27 12.48 13.88 10.01
N TYR A 28 13.43 13.57 10.92
CA TYR A 28 14.64 14.35 11.08
C TYR A 28 15.79 13.85 10.21
N TYR A 29 16.61 14.80 9.77
CA TYR A 29 17.96 14.53 9.33
C TYR A 29 18.97 15.25 10.22
N VAL A 30 20.19 14.73 10.26
CA VAL A 30 21.35 15.31 10.90
C VAL A 30 22.51 15.32 9.92
N VAL A 31 23.28 16.42 9.89
CA VAL A 31 24.40 16.61 8.96
C VAL A 31 25.71 16.48 9.73
N GLU A 32 26.66 15.71 9.21
CA GLU A 32 28.01 15.62 9.77
C GLU A 32 28.70 16.98 9.76
N ASN A 33 29.44 17.31 10.83
CA ASN A 33 30.13 18.61 10.96
C ASN A 33 31.39 18.69 10.08
N THR A 34 31.99 17.56 9.77
CA THR A 34 33.21 17.44 8.98
C THR A 34 33.03 16.30 7.98
N PRO A 35 33.34 16.48 6.71
CA PRO A 35 33.19 15.44 5.69
C PRO A 35 33.84 14.10 6.11
N ALA A 36 33.10 13.03 5.96
CA ALA A 36 33.47 11.66 6.30
C ALA A 36 33.75 11.39 7.80
N ALA A 37 33.43 12.34 8.70
CA ALA A 37 33.55 12.11 10.14
C ALA A 37 32.34 11.36 10.72
N GLY A 38 31.20 11.45 10.06
CA GLY A 38 29.94 10.91 10.53
C GLY A 38 29.32 11.73 11.68
N VAL A 39 28.27 11.17 12.26
CA VAL A 39 27.56 11.73 13.43
C VAL A 39 27.62 10.72 14.57
N THR A 40 28.08 11.16 15.74
CA THR A 40 28.17 10.28 16.91
C THR A 40 26.92 10.38 17.77
N ILE A 41 26.18 9.28 17.87
CA ILE A 41 25.01 9.12 18.73
C ILE A 41 25.51 8.55 20.07
N THR A 42 25.24 9.27 21.18
CA THR A 42 25.69 8.89 22.52
C THR A 42 24.60 8.25 23.36
N ALA A 43 23.32 8.52 23.04
CA ALA A 43 22.19 7.88 23.71
C ALA A 43 20.99 7.80 22.77
N ILE A 44 20.15 6.77 22.97
CA ILE A 44 18.86 6.59 22.33
C ILE A 44 17.82 6.32 23.42
N SER A 45 16.69 6.99 23.34
CA SER A 45 15.58 6.80 24.28
C SER A 45 14.29 6.48 23.50
N PRO A 46 13.50 5.47 23.91
CA PRO A 46 13.75 4.58 25.04
C PRO A 46 15.01 3.74 24.85
N THR A 47 15.72 3.49 25.95
CA THR A 47 16.95 2.70 25.92
C THR A 47 16.64 1.24 25.57
N PRO A 48 17.41 0.60 24.67
CA PRO A 48 17.32 -0.82 24.44
C PRO A 48 17.44 -1.62 25.73
N SER A 49 16.59 -2.61 25.93
CA SER A 49 16.59 -3.44 27.12
C SER A 49 15.96 -4.80 26.82
N ALA A 50 16.69 -5.87 27.16
CA ALA A 50 16.21 -7.24 27.01
C ALA A 50 15.63 -7.53 25.62
N GLY A 51 16.38 -7.17 24.57
CA GLY A 51 15.98 -7.41 23.18
C GLY A 51 14.84 -6.52 22.66
N ARG A 52 14.52 -5.41 23.35
CA ARG A 52 13.43 -4.48 22.98
C ARG A 52 13.97 -3.08 22.69
N ASN A 53 13.14 -2.25 22.05
CA ASN A 53 13.49 -0.88 21.66
C ASN A 53 14.77 -0.84 20.84
N GLY A 54 14.91 -1.74 19.87
CA GLY A 54 16.12 -1.86 19.09
C GLY A 54 16.30 -0.73 18.08
N THR A 55 17.55 -0.54 17.70
CA THR A 55 17.95 0.42 16.66
C THR A 55 18.85 -0.27 15.66
N VAL A 56 18.54 -0.10 14.36
CA VAL A 56 19.29 -0.68 13.24
C VAL A 56 19.75 0.45 12.31
N VAL A 57 21.02 0.43 11.94
CA VAL A 57 21.57 1.33 10.94
C VAL A 57 21.56 0.63 9.58
N ASN A 58 21.04 1.31 8.57
CA ASN A 58 20.91 0.79 7.20
C ASN A 58 20.30 -0.62 7.19
N PRO A 59 19.06 -0.79 7.69
CA PRO A 59 18.42 -2.09 7.69
C PRO A 59 18.35 -2.67 6.27
N THR A 60 18.42 -3.97 6.17
CA THR A 60 18.30 -4.71 4.91
C THR A 60 17.00 -5.48 4.85
N ARG A 61 16.46 -5.68 3.65
CA ARG A 61 15.26 -6.48 3.42
C ARG A 61 15.48 -7.92 3.88
N GLY A 62 14.46 -8.50 4.49
CA GLY A 62 14.44 -9.90 4.95
C GLY A 62 13.89 -10.08 6.36
N SER A 63 13.83 -11.32 6.80
CA SER A 63 13.22 -11.70 8.08
C SER A 63 14.14 -11.54 9.30
N THR A 64 15.43 -11.21 9.12
CA THR A 64 16.34 -10.99 10.25
C THR A 64 16.29 -9.52 10.67
N GLN A 65 16.04 -9.27 11.96
CA GLN A 65 15.82 -7.93 12.50
C GLN A 65 16.52 -7.72 13.84
N GLY A 66 16.69 -6.45 14.24
CA GLY A 66 17.30 -6.06 15.52
C GLY A 66 16.39 -5.20 16.40
N PHE A 67 15.07 -5.26 16.21
CA PHE A 67 14.11 -4.34 16.84
C PHE A 67 13.46 -4.91 18.11
N ASP A 68 12.96 -6.16 18.05
CA ASP A 68 12.27 -6.79 19.18
C ASP A 68 12.44 -8.31 19.15
N ASP A 69 12.93 -8.91 20.22
CA ASP A 69 13.19 -10.35 20.31
C ASP A 69 11.92 -11.21 20.41
N ARG A 70 10.77 -10.59 20.78
CA ARG A 70 9.50 -11.30 20.89
C ARG A 70 8.91 -11.73 19.54
N VAL A 71 9.35 -11.12 18.42
CA VAL A 71 8.96 -11.55 17.08
C VAL A 71 9.86 -12.66 16.52
N SER A 72 10.86 -13.11 17.25
CA SER A 72 11.91 -14.04 16.79
C SER A 72 11.39 -15.40 16.33
N ALA A 73 10.18 -15.78 16.69
CA ALA A 73 9.55 -17.01 16.18
C ALA A 73 9.28 -16.95 14.67
N TYR A 74 9.15 -15.74 14.10
CA TYR A 74 8.82 -15.50 12.70
C TYR A 74 9.87 -14.65 12.00
N ASN A 75 10.41 -13.64 12.70
CA ASN A 75 11.44 -12.73 12.22
C ASN A 75 12.64 -12.81 13.16
N ALA A 76 13.69 -13.50 12.73
CA ALA A 76 14.82 -13.82 13.58
C ALA A 76 15.47 -12.56 14.17
N TYR A 77 15.45 -12.45 15.49
CA TYR A 77 16.16 -11.36 16.18
C TYR A 77 17.67 -11.60 16.18
N SER A 78 18.41 -10.57 15.82
CA SER A 78 19.86 -10.55 15.88
C SER A 78 20.32 -9.39 16.77
N GLU A 79 20.93 -9.73 17.90
CA GLU A 79 21.52 -8.75 18.81
C GLU A 79 22.58 -7.89 18.11
N ALA A 80 23.33 -8.47 17.18
CA ALA A 80 24.38 -7.77 16.44
C ALA A 80 23.83 -6.67 15.48
N LEU A 81 22.52 -6.70 15.16
CA LEU A 81 21.88 -5.64 14.41
C LEU A 81 21.37 -4.51 15.28
N ASN A 82 21.16 -4.77 16.58
CA ASN A 82 20.70 -3.75 17.53
C ASN A 82 21.84 -2.89 18.04
N VAL A 83 22.26 -1.94 17.20
CA VAL A 83 23.37 -1.01 17.53
C VAL A 83 23.08 -0.09 18.71
N GLY A 84 21.84 0.00 19.17
CA GLY A 84 21.48 0.76 20.35
C GLY A 84 22.12 0.24 21.65
N ASN A 85 22.63 -1.00 21.64
CA ASN A 85 23.39 -1.57 22.76
C ASN A 85 24.88 -1.18 22.76
N ASP A 86 25.38 -0.67 21.63
CA ASP A 86 26.83 -0.40 21.41
C ASP A 86 27.14 1.10 21.35
N LEU A 87 26.41 1.90 22.11
CA LEU A 87 26.63 3.35 22.19
C LEU A 87 27.89 3.70 23.00
N PRO A 88 28.66 4.75 22.65
CA PRO A 88 28.41 5.67 21.53
C PRO A 88 28.69 5.04 20.15
N LEU A 89 27.84 5.40 19.17
CA LEU A 89 27.92 4.91 17.80
C LEU A 89 28.16 6.07 16.82
N THR A 90 29.19 5.97 16.00
CA THR A 90 29.39 6.92 14.89
C THR A 90 28.77 6.36 13.60
N VAL A 91 27.81 7.09 13.06
CA VAL A 91 27.07 6.74 11.83
C VAL A 91 27.57 7.62 10.69
N SER A 92 27.98 6.99 9.58
CA SER A 92 28.45 7.70 8.40
C SER A 92 27.29 8.41 7.66
N ALA A 93 27.61 9.43 6.90
CA ALA A 93 26.65 10.06 5.99
C ALA A 93 26.06 9.08 4.98
N SER A 94 24.90 9.40 4.43
CA SER A 94 24.07 8.53 3.57
C SER A 94 23.62 7.26 4.29
N SER A 95 23.18 7.41 5.55
CA SER A 95 22.67 6.32 6.37
C SER A 95 21.30 6.63 6.96
N SER A 96 20.49 5.59 7.09
CA SER A 96 19.24 5.58 7.84
C SER A 96 19.44 4.89 9.18
N VAL A 97 19.02 5.55 10.26
CA VAL A 97 18.97 5.00 11.61
C VAL A 97 17.52 4.77 11.95
N VAL A 98 17.09 3.52 11.97
CA VAL A 98 15.72 3.11 12.28
C VAL A 98 15.68 2.63 13.73
N SER A 99 14.88 3.30 14.55
CA SER A 99 14.68 2.92 15.97
C SER A 99 13.24 2.54 16.22
N SER A 100 13.03 1.55 17.07
CA SER A 100 11.71 1.09 17.48
C SER A 100 11.38 1.43 18.93
N ILE A 101 10.09 1.54 19.21
CA ILE A 101 9.53 1.48 20.57
C ILE A 101 8.71 0.21 20.65
N SER A 102 9.05 -0.65 21.56
CA SER A 102 8.34 -1.90 21.79
C SER A 102 7.05 -1.69 22.59
N THR A 103 6.02 -2.49 22.33
CA THR A 103 4.80 -2.51 23.18
C THR A 103 5.13 -2.95 24.60
N VAL A 104 4.42 -2.42 25.59
CA VAL A 104 4.64 -2.76 27.00
C VAL A 104 4.35 -4.23 27.25
N ALA A 105 3.18 -4.71 26.84
CA ALA A 105 2.77 -6.11 26.95
C ALA A 105 3.04 -6.86 25.66
N SER A 106 3.32 -8.18 25.77
CA SER A 106 3.36 -9.03 24.59
C SER A 106 1.99 -9.10 23.95
N GLN A 107 1.98 -8.99 22.63
CA GLN A 107 0.80 -9.11 21.78
C GLN A 107 0.88 -10.41 20.95
N SER A 108 -0.19 -10.77 20.28
CA SER A 108 -0.17 -11.92 19.36
C SER A 108 0.61 -11.61 18.08
N PHE A 109 0.62 -10.35 17.66
CA PHE A 109 1.27 -9.87 16.43
C PHE A 109 2.14 -8.65 16.74
N GLU A 110 1.59 -7.47 16.85
CA GLU A 110 2.29 -6.19 16.94
C GLU A 110 3.09 -6.08 18.22
N GLN A 111 4.37 -6.46 18.18
CA GLN A 111 5.29 -6.29 19.32
C GLN A 111 5.93 -4.90 19.34
N ILE A 112 5.90 -4.19 18.21
CA ILE A 112 6.47 -2.86 18.04
C ILE A 112 5.34 -1.84 18.01
N ASP A 113 5.38 -0.87 18.92
CA ASP A 113 4.39 0.22 18.97
C ASP A 113 4.66 1.30 17.92
N THR A 114 5.94 1.61 17.69
CA THR A 114 6.32 2.74 16.84
C THR A 114 7.71 2.52 16.23
N PHE A 115 7.87 2.97 14.99
CA PHE A 115 9.16 3.22 14.37
C PHE A 115 9.41 4.71 14.21
N ALA A 116 10.67 5.10 14.27
CA ALA A 116 11.16 6.42 13.90
C ALA A 116 12.45 6.30 13.10
N VAL A 117 12.63 7.21 12.15
CA VAL A 117 13.80 7.23 11.26
C VAL A 117 14.55 8.54 11.42
N LEU A 118 15.86 8.46 11.64
CA LEU A 118 16.81 9.55 11.55
C LEU A 118 17.71 9.31 10.35
N THR A 119 17.87 10.30 9.50
CA THR A 119 18.78 10.22 8.35
C THR A 119 20.07 11.00 8.64
N VAL A 120 21.23 10.37 8.42
CA VAL A 120 22.55 11.00 8.54
C VAL A 120 23.03 11.40 7.15
N LEU A 121 23.37 12.67 6.95
CA LEU A 121 23.72 13.25 5.66
C LEU A 121 25.07 13.97 5.68
N ALA A 122 25.73 14.05 4.51
CA ALA A 122 26.92 14.87 4.32
C ALA A 122 26.60 16.36 4.19
N SER A 123 25.40 16.71 3.71
CA SER A 123 24.91 18.08 3.57
C SER A 123 23.39 18.11 3.74
N ALA A 124 22.87 19.27 4.14
CA ALA A 124 21.43 19.46 4.25
C ALA A 124 20.76 19.33 2.87
N PRO A 125 19.64 18.60 2.78
CA PRO A 125 18.88 18.48 1.53
C PRO A 125 18.14 19.79 1.23
N ALA A 126 17.54 19.90 0.05
CA ALA A 126 16.64 21.01 -0.26
C ALA A 126 15.49 21.10 0.77
N ALA A 127 15.01 22.31 0.99
CA ALA A 127 13.89 22.51 1.91
C ALA A 127 12.65 21.70 1.47
N ASN A 128 11.96 21.09 2.42
CA ASN A 128 10.77 20.26 2.17
C ASN A 128 11.03 19.04 1.27
N SER A 129 12.26 18.52 1.22
CA SER A 129 12.53 17.22 0.59
C SER A 129 11.79 16.10 1.29
N PHE A 130 11.47 15.04 0.57
CA PHE A 130 11.07 13.77 1.15
C PHE A 130 12.29 13.03 1.72
N ARG A 131 12.06 12.23 2.75
CA ARG A 131 13.08 11.36 3.33
C ARG A 131 13.42 10.24 2.34
N PRO A 132 14.70 9.90 2.14
CA PRO A 132 15.08 8.66 1.46
C PRO A 132 14.48 7.44 2.16
N ALA A 133 14.10 6.42 1.39
CA ALA A 133 13.62 5.17 1.98
C ALA A 133 14.67 4.60 2.95
N PRO A 134 14.26 4.00 4.08
CA PRO A 134 15.22 3.44 5.03
C PRO A 134 15.91 2.18 4.51
N ILE A 135 15.31 1.49 3.54
CA ILE A 135 15.87 0.34 2.81
C ILE A 135 15.86 0.70 1.32
N GLY A 136 16.98 0.51 0.62
CA GLY A 136 17.08 0.79 -0.81
C GLY A 136 16.93 2.27 -1.19
N GLY A 137 17.01 3.20 -0.24
CA GLY A 137 16.82 4.63 -0.49
C GLY A 137 17.96 5.27 -1.26
N ASP A 138 17.63 6.12 -2.22
CA ASP A 138 18.58 6.99 -2.89
C ASP A 138 18.74 8.30 -2.10
N PHE A 139 19.93 8.51 -1.54
CA PHE A 139 20.27 9.73 -0.80
C PHE A 139 20.72 10.88 -1.72
N THR A 140 20.85 10.65 -3.02
CA THR A 140 21.40 11.62 -3.99
C THR A 140 20.33 12.37 -4.77
N HIS A 141 19.13 11.83 -4.89
CA HIS A 141 18.01 12.40 -5.65
C HIS A 141 16.75 12.54 -4.78
N PRO A 142 16.75 13.45 -3.79
CA PRO A 142 15.56 13.63 -2.97
C PRO A 142 14.49 14.38 -3.75
N TRP A 143 13.28 13.80 -3.84
CA TRP A 143 12.09 14.55 -4.26
C TRP A 143 11.73 15.56 -3.18
N ALA A 144 11.09 16.66 -3.58
CA ALA A 144 10.60 17.67 -2.65
C ALA A 144 9.07 17.82 -2.74
N LYS A 145 8.46 18.32 -1.69
CA LYS A 145 7.01 18.60 -1.65
C LYS A 145 6.58 19.52 -2.82
N GLY A 146 7.47 20.43 -3.26
CA GLY A 146 7.21 21.31 -4.40
C GLY A 146 7.15 20.61 -5.76
N ASP A 147 7.59 19.36 -5.85
CA ASP A 147 7.51 18.55 -7.08
C ASP A 147 6.16 17.85 -7.24
N LEU A 148 5.30 17.90 -6.21
CA LEU A 148 3.98 17.27 -6.26
C LEU A 148 3.06 17.99 -7.25
N ASP A 149 2.62 17.27 -8.26
CA ASP A 149 1.64 17.72 -9.25
C ASP A 149 0.22 17.32 -8.82
N TYR A 150 -0.49 18.21 -8.16
CA TYR A 150 -1.86 18.02 -7.73
C TYR A 150 -2.84 17.83 -8.88
N THR A 151 -2.49 18.28 -10.11
CA THR A 151 -3.35 18.09 -11.28
C THR A 151 -3.45 16.65 -11.76
N LYS A 152 -2.65 15.75 -11.18
CA LYS A 152 -2.75 14.31 -11.38
C LYS A 152 -3.84 13.65 -10.52
N LEU A 153 -4.31 14.33 -9.50
CA LEU A 153 -5.42 13.88 -8.67
C LEU A 153 -6.75 14.30 -9.31
N ALA A 154 -7.75 13.46 -9.22
CA ALA A 154 -9.10 13.83 -9.65
C ALA A 154 -9.76 14.77 -8.63
N ASP A 155 -10.82 15.46 -9.05
CA ASP A 155 -11.60 16.38 -8.23
C ASP A 155 -13.07 15.94 -8.21
N MET A 156 -13.33 14.77 -7.62
CA MET A 156 -14.66 14.18 -7.53
C MET A 156 -15.46 14.87 -6.40
N ASP A 157 -16.73 15.14 -6.65
CA ASP A 157 -17.61 15.84 -5.69
C ASP A 157 -17.74 15.06 -4.37
N GLN A 158 -17.12 15.56 -3.32
CA GLN A 158 -17.17 14.94 -1.99
C GLN A 158 -18.55 14.93 -1.36
N THR A 159 -19.49 15.75 -1.86
CA THR A 159 -20.86 15.81 -1.34
C THR A 159 -21.77 14.73 -1.91
N ALA A 160 -21.34 14.04 -2.97
CA ALA A 160 -22.10 12.98 -3.62
C ALA A 160 -22.19 11.69 -2.77
N ILE A 161 -21.24 11.50 -1.87
CA ILE A 161 -21.13 10.28 -1.04
C ILE A 161 -20.81 10.61 0.42
N THR A 162 -20.97 9.63 1.31
CA THR A 162 -20.51 9.77 2.70
C THR A 162 -19.02 9.50 2.78
N VAL A 163 -18.24 10.52 3.11
CA VAL A 163 -16.77 10.46 3.17
C VAL A 163 -16.30 10.31 4.62
N PRO A 164 -15.40 9.35 4.94
CA PRO A 164 -14.71 9.31 6.23
C PRO A 164 -13.89 10.59 6.46
N SER A 165 -13.59 10.90 7.72
CA SER A 165 -12.77 12.08 8.04
C SER A 165 -11.37 11.95 7.45
N ILE A 166 -10.94 12.93 6.67
CA ILE A 166 -9.58 13.00 6.13
C ILE A 166 -8.53 13.05 7.25
N ALA A 167 -8.85 13.70 8.38
CA ALA A 167 -7.95 13.75 9.54
C ALA A 167 -7.66 12.37 10.14
N THR A 168 -8.56 11.38 9.97
CA THR A 168 -8.29 10.00 10.37
C THR A 168 -7.19 9.41 9.50
N SER A 169 -7.31 9.51 8.19
CA SER A 169 -6.28 9.03 7.26
C SER A 169 -4.95 9.79 7.43
N GLU A 170 -5.00 11.10 7.69
CA GLU A 170 -3.80 11.85 8.05
C GLU A 170 -3.11 11.27 9.28
N SER A 171 -3.86 10.94 10.33
CA SER A 171 -3.33 10.32 11.55
C SER A 171 -2.77 8.93 11.30
N ASP A 172 -3.42 8.13 10.47
CA ASP A 172 -3.00 6.76 10.13
C ASP A 172 -1.62 6.73 9.45
N PHE A 173 -1.31 7.74 8.62
CA PHE A 173 -0.04 7.86 7.92
C PHE A 173 0.94 8.87 8.56
N GLU A 174 0.68 9.33 9.78
CA GLU A 174 1.59 10.26 10.47
C GLU A 174 2.92 9.61 10.83
N LYS A 175 2.89 8.36 11.28
CA LYS A 175 4.06 7.59 11.70
C LYS A 175 4.61 6.77 10.53
N VAL A 176 5.83 6.29 10.70
CA VAL A 176 6.52 5.50 9.67
C VAL A 176 5.85 4.14 9.51
N TRP A 177 5.37 3.85 8.32
CA TRP A 177 4.93 2.52 7.91
C TRP A 177 6.16 1.72 7.47
N TYR A 178 6.78 1.08 8.44
CA TYR A 178 8.04 0.36 8.20
C TYR A 178 7.78 -1.06 7.73
N GLU A 179 8.43 -1.44 6.64
CA GLU A 179 8.43 -2.80 6.11
C GLU A 179 9.86 -3.26 5.85
N GLN A 180 10.17 -4.52 6.19
CA GLN A 180 11.46 -5.13 5.99
C GLN A 180 11.31 -6.57 5.47
N ASP A 181 10.45 -7.37 6.07
CA ASP A 181 10.06 -8.69 5.61
C ASP A 181 8.79 -8.57 4.77
N LEU A 182 8.89 -8.84 3.46
CA LEU A 182 7.80 -8.67 2.50
C LEU A 182 6.96 -9.94 2.32
N THR A 183 7.17 -10.94 3.18
CA THR A 183 6.37 -12.17 3.22
C THR A 183 5.23 -12.04 4.24
N TRP A 184 4.40 -13.09 4.38
CA TRP A 184 3.31 -13.10 5.37
C TRP A 184 3.81 -12.90 6.82
N THR A 185 5.09 -13.19 7.10
CA THR A 185 5.69 -12.99 8.43
C THR A 185 6.03 -11.53 8.71
N GLY A 186 6.08 -10.66 7.70
CA GLY A 186 6.28 -9.22 7.88
C GLY A 186 5.27 -8.57 8.82
N ARG A 187 4.04 -9.10 8.88
CA ARG A 187 3.00 -8.62 9.79
C ARG A 187 3.40 -8.59 11.26
N TYR A 188 4.37 -9.40 11.67
CA TYR A 188 4.85 -9.41 13.05
C TYR A 188 5.78 -8.23 13.37
N LEU A 189 6.30 -7.55 12.35
CA LEU A 189 7.05 -6.30 12.47
C LEU A 189 6.17 -5.06 12.29
N HIS A 190 4.95 -5.21 11.81
CA HIS A 190 4.05 -4.07 11.66
C HIS A 190 3.65 -3.50 13.03
N THR A 191 3.34 -2.23 13.04
CA THR A 191 2.86 -1.51 14.21
C THR A 191 1.32 -1.49 14.24
N PRO A 192 0.68 -1.21 15.39
CA PRO A 192 -0.79 -1.19 15.49
C PRO A 192 -1.48 -0.19 14.55
N TYR A 193 -0.78 0.84 14.09
CA TYR A 193 -1.32 1.79 13.11
C TYR A 193 -1.17 1.33 11.66
N GLN A 194 -0.33 0.32 11.37
CA GLN A 194 -0.22 -0.31 10.06
C GLN A 194 -1.24 -1.45 9.93
N GLY A 195 -2.43 -1.17 9.40
CA GLY A 195 -3.42 -2.21 9.17
C GLY A 195 -4.23 -2.64 10.40
N GLY A 196 -4.33 -1.79 11.43
CA GLY A 196 -5.11 -2.06 12.64
C GLY A 196 -4.55 -3.20 13.49
N GLN A 197 -5.40 -3.87 14.25
CA GLN A 197 -5.01 -4.79 15.34
C GLN A 197 -4.18 -6.03 14.94
N ASN A 198 -3.91 -6.29 13.68
CA ASN A 198 -3.23 -7.51 13.25
C ASN A 198 -2.14 -7.29 12.20
N GLY A 199 -1.80 -6.04 11.85
CA GLY A 199 -0.85 -5.74 10.77
C GLY A 199 -1.16 -6.48 9.46
N TYR A 200 -2.44 -6.75 9.20
CA TYR A 200 -2.86 -7.62 8.12
C TYR A 200 -3.00 -6.83 6.82
N GLY A 201 -2.43 -7.32 5.75
CA GLY A 201 -2.37 -6.63 4.47
C GLY A 201 -3.71 -6.14 3.94
N LYS A 202 -4.78 -6.92 4.08
CA LYS A 202 -6.14 -6.47 3.77
C LYS A 202 -6.51 -5.17 4.48
N SER A 203 -6.23 -5.06 5.78
CA SER A 203 -6.52 -3.84 6.54
C SER A 203 -5.66 -2.68 6.09
N MET A 204 -4.39 -2.95 5.74
CA MET A 204 -3.50 -1.95 5.13
C MET A 204 -4.07 -1.47 3.78
N ALA A 205 -4.56 -2.39 2.94
CA ALA A 205 -5.20 -2.06 1.66
C ALA A 205 -6.46 -1.18 1.83
N ILE A 206 -7.25 -1.43 2.89
CA ILE A 206 -8.39 -0.57 3.21
C ILE A 206 -7.92 0.84 3.59
N MET A 207 -6.89 0.97 4.41
CA MET A 207 -6.38 2.27 4.85
C MET A 207 -5.76 3.05 3.68
N THR A 208 -4.88 2.42 2.91
CA THR A 208 -4.24 3.03 1.73
C THR A 208 -5.25 3.36 0.64
N GLY A 209 -6.22 2.47 0.40
CA GLY A 209 -7.33 2.72 -0.52
C GLY A 209 -8.21 3.88 -0.09
N THR A 210 -8.58 3.97 1.19
CA THR A 210 -9.36 5.10 1.73
C THR A 210 -8.62 6.42 1.54
N ALA A 211 -7.32 6.46 1.87
CA ALA A 211 -6.50 7.66 1.68
C ALA A 211 -6.42 8.07 0.20
N ALA A 212 -6.20 7.11 -0.71
CA ALA A 212 -6.13 7.36 -2.13
C ALA A 212 -7.46 7.89 -2.72
N LEU A 213 -8.60 7.33 -2.28
CA LEU A 213 -9.93 7.84 -2.66
C LEU A 213 -10.15 9.27 -2.16
N GLN A 214 -9.79 9.57 -0.91
CA GLN A 214 -9.94 10.92 -0.35
C GLN A 214 -9.08 11.95 -1.09
N LEU A 215 -7.87 11.59 -1.53
CA LEU A 215 -7.02 12.46 -2.34
C LEU A 215 -7.63 12.80 -3.70
N ASN A 216 -8.52 11.97 -4.23
CA ASN A 216 -9.21 12.17 -5.50
C ASN A 216 -10.59 12.85 -5.36
N LEU A 217 -10.94 13.36 -4.18
CA LEU A 217 -12.10 14.22 -3.96
C LEU A 217 -11.73 15.69 -4.16
N ASP A 218 -12.73 16.58 -4.29
CA ASP A 218 -12.61 18.01 -4.57
C ASP A 218 -12.19 18.87 -3.35
N TYR A 219 -11.40 18.30 -2.44
CA TYR A 219 -10.72 19.09 -1.42
C TYR A 219 -9.72 20.06 -2.07
N SER A 220 -9.53 21.23 -1.48
CA SER A 220 -8.44 22.12 -1.91
C SER A 220 -7.08 21.46 -1.75
N ASP A 221 -6.08 21.86 -2.55
CA ASP A 221 -4.71 21.35 -2.45
C ASP A 221 -4.16 21.48 -1.02
N ALA A 222 -4.43 22.59 -0.35
CA ALA A 222 -4.04 22.81 1.04
C ALA A 222 -4.67 21.81 2.01
N ALA A 223 -5.90 21.37 1.75
CA ALA A 223 -6.58 20.37 2.57
C ALA A 223 -6.08 18.95 2.27
N LYS A 224 -5.61 18.68 1.06
CA LYS A 224 -5.01 17.39 0.66
C LYS A 224 -3.55 17.26 1.08
N GLU A 225 -2.82 18.37 1.29
CA GLU A 225 -1.36 18.41 1.39
C GLU A 225 -0.81 17.45 2.45
N THR A 226 -1.36 17.47 3.66
CA THR A 226 -0.85 16.63 4.76
C THR A 226 -0.97 15.15 4.43
N LEU A 227 -2.15 14.72 3.95
CA LEU A 227 -2.38 13.33 3.58
C LEU A 227 -1.51 12.92 2.39
N LEU A 228 -1.44 13.76 1.35
CA LEU A 228 -0.65 13.47 0.16
C LEU A 228 0.84 13.32 0.50
N VAL A 229 1.42 14.24 1.27
CA VAL A 229 2.82 14.17 1.69
C VAL A 229 3.11 12.87 2.46
N ARG A 230 2.24 12.48 3.37
CA ARG A 230 2.40 11.27 4.18
C ARG A 230 2.27 10.00 3.35
N LEU A 231 1.28 9.94 2.46
CA LEU A 231 1.08 8.77 1.59
C LEU A 231 2.19 8.64 0.54
N VAL A 232 2.66 9.76 -0.04
CA VAL A 232 3.80 9.79 -0.97
C VAL A 232 5.08 9.34 -0.27
N GLN A 233 5.32 9.75 1.00
CA GLN A 233 6.47 9.24 1.75
C GLN A 233 6.43 7.73 1.90
N TYR A 234 5.26 7.15 2.19
CA TYR A 234 5.12 5.69 2.22
C TYR A 234 5.35 5.06 0.84
N GLY A 235 4.88 5.72 -0.24
CA GLY A 235 5.17 5.29 -1.61
C GLY A 235 6.68 5.31 -1.94
N ILE A 236 7.43 6.31 -1.45
CA ILE A 236 8.89 6.38 -1.57
C ILE A 236 9.56 5.23 -0.80
N ASP A 237 9.06 4.91 0.39
CA ASP A 237 9.60 3.80 1.18
C ASP A 237 9.37 2.45 0.47
N ILE A 238 8.20 2.25 -0.15
CA ILE A 238 7.91 1.09 -1.01
C ILE A 238 8.82 1.07 -2.25
N HIS A 239 9.03 2.23 -2.90
CA HIS A 239 9.94 2.34 -4.04
C HIS A 239 11.33 1.84 -3.70
N GLY A 240 11.90 2.28 -2.59
CA GLY A 240 13.21 1.81 -2.14
C GLY A 240 13.27 0.30 -1.95
N LEU A 241 12.25 -0.30 -1.36
CA LEU A 241 12.16 -1.76 -1.22
C LEU A 241 12.11 -2.48 -2.57
N VAL A 242 11.40 -1.92 -3.57
CA VAL A 242 11.36 -2.48 -4.92
C VAL A 242 12.72 -2.35 -5.62
N GLU A 243 13.39 -1.21 -5.49
CA GLU A 243 14.75 -1.02 -6.02
C GLU A 243 15.78 -1.98 -5.38
N ASP A 244 15.57 -2.34 -4.11
CA ASP A 244 16.33 -3.40 -3.43
C ASP A 244 15.93 -4.83 -3.87
N GLY A 245 15.10 -4.96 -4.91
CA GLY A 245 14.64 -6.24 -5.46
C GLY A 245 13.48 -6.87 -4.69
N GLY A 246 12.70 -6.07 -3.96
CA GLY A 246 11.53 -6.51 -3.21
C GLY A 246 10.28 -6.71 -4.07
N SER A 247 9.44 -7.64 -3.64
CA SER A 247 8.08 -7.85 -4.12
C SER A 247 7.19 -8.32 -2.98
N TRP A 248 5.91 -8.02 -3.07
CA TRP A 248 4.89 -8.53 -2.14
C TRP A 248 4.08 -9.61 -2.87
N ASP A 249 4.57 -10.83 -2.77
CA ASP A 249 3.97 -11.97 -3.46
C ASP A 249 2.57 -12.27 -2.91
N ALA A 250 1.70 -12.72 -3.80
CA ALA A 250 0.34 -13.09 -3.43
C ALA A 250 0.32 -14.19 -2.38
N ASP A 251 -0.25 -13.91 -1.22
CA ASP A 251 -0.39 -14.84 -0.10
C ASP A 251 -1.63 -14.51 0.72
N GLY A 252 -2.77 -15.10 0.36
CA GLY A 252 -4.05 -14.87 1.03
C GLY A 252 -4.42 -13.40 1.09
N GLY A 253 -4.52 -12.85 2.28
CA GLY A 253 -4.77 -11.41 2.50
C GLY A 253 -3.59 -10.67 3.14
N HIS A 254 -2.36 -11.23 3.08
CA HIS A 254 -1.22 -10.67 3.80
C HIS A 254 -0.57 -9.46 3.13
N ASN A 255 -0.54 -9.43 1.80
CA ASN A 255 0.31 -8.51 1.05
C ASN A 255 -0.41 -7.45 0.18
N PRO A 256 -1.76 -7.32 0.13
CA PRO A 256 -2.37 -6.25 -0.65
C PRO A 256 -2.14 -4.87 -0.02
N GLY A 257 -2.32 -3.81 -0.83
CA GLY A 257 -2.34 -2.41 -0.38
C GLY A 257 -1.01 -1.66 -0.49
N ARG A 258 0.05 -2.26 -1.09
CA ARG A 258 1.32 -1.57 -1.33
C ARG A 258 1.40 -0.93 -2.70
N LEU A 259 0.61 -1.41 -3.65
CA LEU A 259 0.56 -0.85 -5.00
C LEU A 259 0.15 0.63 -5.00
N ILE A 260 -0.95 0.97 -4.32
CA ILE A 260 -1.57 2.29 -4.46
C ILE A 260 -0.74 3.45 -3.89
N PRO A 261 -0.04 3.35 -2.73
CA PRO A 261 0.85 4.42 -2.28
C PRO A 261 1.98 4.70 -3.26
N LEU A 262 2.61 3.65 -3.82
CA LEU A 262 3.65 3.82 -4.84
C LEU A 262 3.08 4.40 -6.13
N PHE A 263 1.89 3.99 -6.57
CA PHE A 263 1.23 4.54 -7.73
C PHE A 263 0.93 6.04 -7.57
N ILE A 264 0.39 6.46 -6.42
CA ILE A 264 0.15 7.88 -6.12
C ILE A 264 1.46 8.68 -6.17
N ALA A 265 2.53 8.17 -5.54
CA ALA A 265 3.84 8.81 -5.59
C ALA A 265 4.37 8.92 -7.04
N ALA A 266 4.30 7.83 -7.81
CA ALA A 266 4.73 7.78 -9.21
C ALA A 266 4.01 8.80 -10.10
N MET A 267 2.71 8.96 -9.89
CA MET A 267 1.89 9.88 -10.67
C MET A 267 2.11 11.33 -10.27
N THR A 268 2.08 11.63 -8.96
CA THR A 268 2.16 13.01 -8.46
C THR A 268 3.57 13.58 -8.49
N LEU A 269 4.61 12.77 -8.33
CA LEU A 269 6.02 13.18 -8.54
C LEU A 269 6.43 13.08 -10.01
N ASN A 270 5.60 12.51 -10.87
CA ASN A 270 5.90 12.26 -12.28
C ASN A 270 7.22 11.49 -12.50
N ASP A 271 7.52 10.58 -11.58
CA ASP A 271 8.78 9.85 -11.57
C ASP A 271 8.72 8.62 -12.49
N ALA A 272 9.75 8.47 -13.35
CA ALA A 272 9.79 7.42 -14.36
C ALA A 272 10.10 6.04 -13.77
N ASP A 273 10.97 5.97 -12.76
CA ASP A 273 11.39 4.71 -12.15
C ASP A 273 10.26 4.16 -11.25
N MET A 274 9.59 5.04 -10.50
CA MET A 274 8.38 4.64 -9.76
C MET A 274 7.28 4.15 -10.69
N LYS A 275 7.06 4.82 -11.86
CA LYS A 275 6.10 4.35 -12.88
C LYS A 275 6.50 3.00 -13.45
N ALA A 276 7.80 2.78 -13.70
CA ALA A 276 8.31 1.48 -14.14
C ALA A 276 8.08 0.39 -13.08
N ASN A 277 8.16 0.73 -11.80
CA ASN A 277 7.98 -0.21 -10.70
C ASN A 277 6.54 -0.68 -10.51
N VAL A 278 5.56 0.13 -10.86
CA VAL A 278 4.14 -0.28 -10.84
C VAL A 278 3.68 -0.91 -12.17
N ASN A 279 4.46 -0.80 -13.24
CA ASN A 279 4.09 -1.30 -14.56
C ASN A 279 4.26 -2.83 -14.65
N ALA A 280 3.19 -3.52 -14.97
CA ALA A 280 3.15 -4.98 -15.05
C ALA A 280 4.14 -5.58 -16.08
N ASN A 281 4.53 -4.84 -17.14
CA ASN A 281 5.53 -5.30 -18.10
C ASN A 281 6.93 -5.48 -17.48
N ASN A 282 7.20 -4.83 -16.35
CA ASN A 282 8.44 -4.94 -15.61
C ASN A 282 8.38 -5.99 -14.48
N GLY A 283 7.38 -6.87 -14.54
CA GLY A 283 7.08 -7.89 -13.55
C GLY A 283 6.00 -7.48 -12.55
N LEU A 284 5.22 -8.45 -12.12
CA LEU A 284 4.15 -8.25 -11.13
C LEU A 284 4.78 -8.27 -9.72
N LYS A 285 4.97 -7.10 -9.14
CA LYS A 285 5.65 -6.94 -7.84
C LYS A 285 4.69 -6.91 -6.65
N PHE A 286 3.40 -6.72 -6.91
CA PHE A 286 2.39 -6.52 -5.87
C PHE A 286 1.33 -7.62 -5.93
N GLN A 287 0.90 -8.09 -4.77
CA GLN A 287 -0.21 -9.05 -4.67
C GLN A 287 -1.44 -8.58 -5.42
N ASP A 288 -1.76 -7.28 -5.35
CA ASP A 288 -2.89 -6.67 -6.07
C ASP A 288 -2.87 -7.00 -7.58
N GLN A 289 -1.68 -7.05 -8.18
CA GLN A 289 -1.50 -7.41 -9.58
C GLN A 289 -1.49 -8.93 -9.80
N GLN A 290 -0.76 -9.67 -8.97
CA GLN A 290 -0.49 -11.10 -9.16
C GLN A 290 -1.75 -11.96 -9.07
N GLN A 291 -2.73 -11.55 -8.28
CA GLN A 291 -3.94 -12.34 -8.08
C GLN A 291 -5.01 -12.14 -9.15
N ALA A 292 -4.93 -11.10 -9.97
CA ALA A 292 -5.91 -10.86 -11.03
C ALA A 292 -5.33 -11.26 -12.40
N PHE A 293 -6.08 -12.04 -13.17
CA PHE A 293 -5.68 -12.54 -14.49
C PHE A 293 -6.90 -12.72 -15.41
N TYR A 294 -6.66 -12.88 -16.70
CA TYR A 294 -7.69 -13.36 -17.61
C TYR A 294 -7.59 -14.85 -17.77
N VAL A 295 -8.72 -15.55 -17.68
CA VAL A 295 -8.77 -17.00 -17.88
C VAL A 295 -8.28 -17.35 -19.30
N ALA A 296 -7.32 -18.26 -19.37
CA ALA A 296 -6.75 -18.77 -20.61
C ALA A 296 -7.02 -20.29 -20.74
N GLN A 297 -6.72 -20.85 -21.89
CA GLN A 297 -6.84 -22.30 -22.11
C GLN A 297 -6.01 -23.09 -21.10
N SER A 298 -4.82 -22.60 -20.73
CA SER A 298 -3.97 -23.22 -19.71
C SER A 298 -4.62 -23.35 -18.34
N ASP A 299 -5.56 -22.46 -18.00
CA ASP A 299 -6.26 -22.48 -16.73
C ASP A 299 -7.39 -23.53 -16.73
N ILE A 300 -8.01 -23.74 -17.90
CA ILE A 300 -8.97 -24.83 -18.12
C ILE A 300 -8.30 -26.19 -18.03
N ASP A 301 -7.08 -26.29 -18.58
CA ASP A 301 -6.30 -27.52 -18.63
C ASP A 301 -5.66 -27.89 -17.28
N LEU A 302 -5.83 -27.08 -16.24
CA LEU A 302 -5.31 -27.36 -14.90
C LEU A 302 -5.91 -28.68 -14.37
N PRO A 303 -5.12 -29.49 -13.67
CA PRO A 303 -5.65 -30.70 -13.03
C PRO A 303 -6.82 -30.39 -12.09
N ARG A 304 -7.83 -31.25 -12.08
CA ARG A 304 -9.00 -31.10 -11.20
C ARG A 304 -8.66 -31.09 -9.71
N TYR A 305 -7.51 -31.59 -9.37
CA TYR A 305 -6.99 -31.57 -8.00
C TYR A 305 -5.62 -30.91 -8.00
N THR A 306 -5.34 -30.21 -6.93
CA THR A 306 -4.03 -29.62 -6.67
C THR A 306 -3.01 -30.71 -6.30
N ALA A 307 -1.74 -30.39 -6.27
CA ALA A 307 -0.68 -31.33 -5.89
C ALA A 307 -0.84 -31.87 -4.46
N ASP A 308 -1.48 -31.10 -3.57
CA ASP A 308 -1.81 -31.50 -2.19
C ASP A 308 -3.20 -32.14 -2.05
N GLY A 309 -3.86 -32.42 -3.18
CA GLY A 309 -5.11 -33.21 -3.22
C GLY A 309 -6.40 -32.41 -3.00
N ARG A 310 -6.38 -31.08 -3.06
CA ARG A 310 -7.59 -30.25 -2.92
C ARG A 310 -8.34 -30.20 -4.24
N PRO A 311 -9.69 -30.23 -4.20
CA PRO A 311 -10.48 -30.07 -5.41
C PRO A 311 -10.38 -28.64 -5.94
N ARG A 312 -10.43 -28.49 -7.25
CA ARG A 312 -10.60 -27.22 -7.95
C ARG A 312 -11.97 -27.19 -8.59
N THR A 313 -12.61 -26.04 -8.58
CA THR A 313 -13.76 -25.77 -9.45
C THR A 313 -13.20 -25.45 -10.83
N PRO A 314 -13.38 -26.30 -11.87
CA PRO A 314 -12.71 -26.11 -13.14
C PRO A 314 -13.32 -24.94 -13.90
N TYR A 315 -12.46 -24.11 -14.50
CA TYR A 315 -12.89 -23.18 -15.54
C TYR A 315 -13.36 -23.95 -16.78
N THR A 316 -14.24 -23.35 -17.53
CA THR A 316 -14.78 -23.89 -18.78
C THR A 316 -14.33 -23.04 -19.97
N SER A 317 -14.61 -23.51 -21.19
CA SER A 317 -14.33 -22.72 -22.40
C SER A 317 -15.12 -21.38 -22.45
N GLU A 318 -16.19 -21.25 -21.68
CA GLU A 318 -17.00 -20.03 -21.58
C GLU A 318 -16.35 -18.97 -20.69
N ASP A 319 -15.35 -19.36 -19.90
CA ASP A 319 -14.63 -18.47 -19.01
C ASP A 319 -13.42 -17.81 -19.67
N ILE A 320 -12.98 -18.31 -20.81
CA ILE A 320 -11.82 -17.76 -21.53
C ILE A 320 -12.01 -16.25 -21.75
N GLY A 321 -11.02 -15.48 -21.31
CA GLY A 321 -10.99 -14.02 -21.44
C GLY A 321 -11.74 -13.28 -20.33
N LYS A 322 -12.42 -13.97 -19.41
CA LYS A 322 -13.01 -13.31 -18.24
C LYS A 322 -11.91 -12.94 -17.24
N PRO A 323 -12.00 -11.76 -16.60
CA PRO A 323 -11.10 -11.39 -15.51
C PRO A 323 -11.43 -12.23 -14.28
N GLU A 324 -10.41 -12.84 -13.68
CA GLU A 324 -10.53 -13.73 -12.53
C GLU A 324 -9.50 -13.42 -11.46
N TRP A 325 -9.74 -13.95 -10.25
CA TRP A 325 -8.89 -13.80 -9.10
C TRP A 325 -8.38 -15.18 -8.65
N GLY A 326 -7.06 -15.32 -8.55
CA GLY A 326 -6.44 -16.57 -8.13
C GLY A 326 -6.04 -16.52 -6.66
N ILE A 327 -6.48 -17.51 -5.90
CA ILE A 327 -6.04 -17.68 -4.52
C ILE A 327 -4.62 -18.22 -4.52
N THR A 328 -3.66 -17.40 -4.11
CA THR A 328 -2.35 -17.88 -3.72
C THR A 328 -2.24 -17.81 -2.22
N HIS A 329 -2.12 -18.97 -1.59
CA HIS A 329 -2.00 -19.09 -0.14
C HIS A 329 -1.29 -20.39 0.20
N SER A 330 -0.56 -20.45 1.32
CA SER A 330 0.16 -21.64 1.76
C SER A 330 -0.71 -22.90 1.89
N SER A 331 -2.01 -22.71 2.12
CA SER A 331 -2.99 -23.80 2.25
C SER A 331 -3.92 -23.94 1.03
N ASN A 332 -3.87 -23.02 0.07
CA ASN A 332 -4.70 -23.02 -1.14
C ASN A 332 -3.83 -22.75 -2.35
N PRO A 333 -4.01 -23.48 -3.44
CA PRO A 333 -3.19 -23.28 -4.64
C PRO A 333 -3.62 -22.04 -5.40
N GLU A 334 -2.69 -21.54 -6.19
CA GLU A 334 -2.97 -20.53 -7.20
C GLU A 334 -4.02 -21.05 -8.20
N LYS A 335 -4.91 -20.15 -8.65
CA LYS A 335 -5.95 -20.45 -9.66
C LYS A 335 -6.74 -21.74 -9.34
N ASP A 336 -7.33 -21.75 -8.17
CA ASP A 336 -8.11 -22.90 -7.67
C ASP A 336 -9.46 -23.11 -8.38
N GLY A 337 -9.80 -22.24 -9.33
CA GLY A 337 -11.05 -22.27 -10.09
C GLY A 337 -11.93 -21.06 -9.83
N ASP A 338 -13.18 -21.11 -10.28
CA ASP A 338 -14.14 -20.01 -10.23
C ASP A 338 -15.02 -20.00 -8.97
N ASN A 339 -14.51 -20.49 -7.85
CA ASN A 339 -15.23 -20.53 -6.58
C ASN A 339 -15.36 -19.12 -5.96
N TRP A 340 -16.52 -18.50 -6.12
CA TRP A 340 -16.80 -17.14 -5.68
C TRP A 340 -17.14 -17.00 -4.19
N ASP A 341 -17.42 -18.07 -3.48
CA ASP A 341 -17.64 -18.04 -2.04
C ASP A 341 -16.35 -18.18 -1.23
N ALA A 342 -15.24 -18.39 -1.88
CA ALA A 342 -13.95 -18.51 -1.21
C ALA A 342 -13.66 -17.25 -0.36
N TYR A 343 -13.51 -17.46 0.92
CA TYR A 343 -13.26 -16.38 1.91
C TYR A 343 -12.09 -15.46 1.51
N TYR A 344 -11.02 -16.02 0.98
CA TYR A 344 -9.87 -15.22 0.52
C TYR A 344 -10.16 -14.38 -0.71
N ARG A 345 -11.09 -14.79 -1.57
CA ARG A 345 -11.53 -13.98 -2.69
C ARG A 345 -12.21 -12.69 -2.21
N ASP A 346 -13.04 -12.77 -1.17
CA ASP A 346 -13.67 -11.59 -0.57
C ASP A 346 -12.64 -10.70 0.15
N ILE A 347 -11.67 -11.31 0.82
CA ILE A 347 -10.57 -10.58 1.46
C ILE A 347 -9.71 -9.83 0.43
N GLY A 348 -9.26 -10.49 -0.62
CA GLY A 348 -8.33 -9.92 -1.62
C GLY A 348 -9.04 -9.15 -2.72
N GLY A 349 -10.13 -9.70 -3.27
CA GLY A 349 -10.85 -9.09 -4.39
C GLY A 349 -11.56 -7.79 -4.02
N GLY A 350 -12.18 -7.73 -2.83
CA GLY A 350 -12.91 -6.54 -2.37
C GLY A 350 -12.03 -5.31 -2.19
N VAL A 351 -10.78 -5.48 -1.78
CA VAL A 351 -9.86 -4.35 -1.56
C VAL A 351 -9.28 -3.79 -2.86
N LEU A 352 -9.47 -4.45 -4.00
CA LEU A 352 -9.06 -3.93 -5.30
C LEU A 352 -9.96 -2.79 -5.83
N GLN A 353 -11.15 -2.60 -5.26
CA GLN A 353 -12.09 -1.57 -5.72
C GLN A 353 -11.48 -0.16 -5.64
N ALA A 354 -10.86 0.19 -4.50
CA ALA A 354 -10.27 1.52 -4.33
C ALA A 354 -9.08 1.77 -5.28
N PRO A 355 -8.05 0.92 -5.36
CA PRO A 355 -6.97 1.15 -6.31
C PRO A 355 -7.43 1.16 -7.76
N ALA A 356 -8.40 0.31 -8.16
CA ALA A 356 -8.87 0.26 -9.52
C ALA A 356 -9.52 1.58 -9.98
N ILE A 357 -10.45 2.13 -9.18
CA ILE A 357 -11.10 3.39 -9.54
C ILE A 357 -10.12 4.57 -9.50
N VAL A 358 -9.22 4.62 -8.53
CA VAL A 358 -8.18 5.67 -8.43
C VAL A 358 -7.28 5.64 -9.67
N ILE A 359 -6.81 4.48 -10.09
CA ILE A 359 -5.98 4.33 -11.29
C ILE A 359 -6.72 4.82 -12.54
N LYS A 360 -8.00 4.46 -12.71
CA LYS A 360 -8.84 4.94 -13.82
C LYS A 360 -8.98 6.47 -13.78
N LEU A 361 -9.38 7.05 -12.65
CA LEU A 361 -9.58 8.48 -12.51
C LEU A 361 -8.31 9.31 -12.73
N MET A 362 -7.16 8.79 -12.31
CA MET A 362 -5.86 9.43 -12.51
C MET A 362 -5.24 9.16 -13.91
N ALA A 363 -6.00 8.62 -14.86
CA ALA A 363 -5.53 8.25 -16.20
C ALA A 363 -4.27 7.34 -16.17
N GLY A 364 -4.19 6.46 -15.17
CA GLY A 364 -3.01 5.66 -14.89
C GLY A 364 -3.02 4.24 -15.45
N GLU A 365 -4.03 3.86 -16.24
CA GLU A 365 -4.20 2.51 -16.79
C GLU A 365 -2.98 2.06 -17.60
N SER A 366 -2.43 2.97 -18.43
CA SER A 366 -1.23 2.69 -19.21
C SER A 366 0.05 2.62 -18.36
N VAL A 367 0.06 3.29 -17.21
CA VAL A 367 1.17 3.23 -16.24
C VAL A 367 1.14 1.89 -15.51
N LEU A 368 -0.02 1.45 -15.04
CA LEU A 368 -0.19 0.12 -14.44
C LEU A 368 0.04 -1.00 -15.46
N ASN A 369 -0.56 -0.85 -16.64
CA ASN A 369 -0.54 -1.82 -17.74
C ASN A 369 -0.96 -3.24 -17.32
N TRP A 370 -1.97 -3.35 -16.46
CA TRP A 370 -2.54 -4.62 -15.99
C TRP A 370 -4.07 -4.56 -15.96
N PRO A 371 -4.75 -4.60 -17.13
CA PRO A 371 -6.20 -4.45 -17.21
C PRO A 371 -6.95 -5.54 -16.43
N ALA A 372 -6.40 -6.75 -16.30
CA ALA A 372 -7.05 -7.84 -15.58
C ALA A 372 -7.42 -7.45 -14.12
N MET A 373 -6.60 -6.65 -13.44
CA MET A 373 -6.89 -6.17 -12.09
C MET A 373 -8.07 -5.19 -12.08
N LEU A 374 -8.10 -4.28 -13.05
CA LEU A 374 -9.13 -3.25 -13.15
C LEU A 374 -10.49 -3.89 -13.48
N ASP A 375 -10.50 -4.77 -14.47
CA ASP A 375 -11.70 -5.46 -14.91
C ASP A 375 -12.22 -6.45 -13.86
N TYR A 376 -11.31 -7.09 -13.11
CA TYR A 376 -11.71 -7.95 -12.02
C TYR A 376 -12.33 -7.16 -10.85
N ALA A 377 -11.75 -6.01 -10.49
CA ALA A 377 -12.31 -5.17 -9.44
C ALA A 377 -13.75 -4.72 -9.78
N GLU A 378 -14.00 -4.36 -11.03
CA GLU A 378 -15.33 -4.01 -11.54
C GLU A 378 -16.28 -5.20 -11.51
N ARG A 379 -15.84 -6.36 -12.00
CA ARG A 379 -16.62 -7.60 -11.95
C ARG A 379 -16.98 -7.99 -10.51
N HIS A 380 -16.03 -7.94 -9.59
CA HIS A 380 -16.25 -8.24 -8.17
C HIS A 380 -17.26 -7.26 -7.55
N LEU A 381 -17.15 -5.96 -7.88
CA LEU A 381 -18.08 -4.94 -7.41
C LEU A 381 -19.52 -5.21 -7.87
N TYR A 382 -19.72 -5.47 -9.16
CA TYR A 382 -21.05 -5.75 -9.72
C TYR A 382 -21.64 -7.01 -9.13
N TYR A 383 -20.86 -8.05 -8.98
CA TYR A 383 -21.27 -9.30 -8.37
C TYR A 383 -21.77 -9.08 -6.94
N ARG A 384 -21.02 -8.35 -6.11
CA ARG A 384 -21.43 -8.05 -4.73
C ARG A 384 -22.70 -7.21 -4.62
N ASN A 385 -22.96 -6.35 -5.55
CA ASN A 385 -24.09 -5.44 -5.52
C ASN A 385 -25.33 -5.98 -6.23
N ASN A 386 -25.40 -7.30 -6.47
CA ASN A 386 -26.52 -7.93 -7.18
C ASN A 386 -26.81 -7.31 -8.55
N ARG A 387 -25.78 -6.81 -9.24
CA ARG A 387 -25.89 -6.26 -10.59
C ARG A 387 -25.60 -7.31 -11.68
N TYR A 388 -25.74 -8.59 -11.36
CA TYR A 388 -25.50 -9.71 -12.27
C TYR A 388 -26.58 -9.90 -13.34
N THR A 389 -27.45 -8.95 -13.53
CA THR A 389 -28.35 -8.93 -14.69
C THR A 389 -27.67 -8.38 -15.94
N ASP A 390 -26.42 -7.93 -15.86
CA ASP A 390 -25.67 -7.49 -17.03
C ASP A 390 -25.05 -8.71 -17.73
N PRO A 391 -25.54 -9.07 -18.93
CA PRO A 391 -25.10 -10.26 -19.63
C PRO A 391 -23.63 -10.21 -20.10
N VAL A 392 -22.98 -9.04 -20.07
CA VAL A 392 -21.59 -8.89 -20.48
C VAL A 392 -20.63 -9.48 -19.46
N TYR A 393 -20.95 -9.34 -18.17
CA TYR A 393 -20.07 -9.76 -17.08
C TYR A 393 -20.46 -11.11 -16.47
N TYR A 394 -21.69 -11.57 -16.64
CA TYR A 394 -22.26 -12.70 -15.91
C TYR A 394 -22.76 -13.86 -16.76
N ASN A 395 -22.53 -13.79 -18.06
CA ASN A 395 -22.94 -14.87 -18.95
C ASN A 395 -22.04 -16.10 -18.70
N GLY A 396 -22.49 -17.01 -17.88
CA GLY A 396 -21.79 -18.26 -17.54
C GLY A 396 -21.50 -18.50 -16.07
N TYR A 397 -21.85 -17.55 -15.17
CA TYR A 397 -21.82 -17.79 -13.72
C TYR A 397 -23.18 -18.13 -13.15
N ASP A 398 -24.22 -17.96 -13.91
CA ASP A 398 -25.56 -18.39 -13.54
C ASP A 398 -25.79 -19.80 -14.07
N ASP A 399 -25.06 -20.74 -13.50
CA ASP A 399 -25.39 -22.15 -13.60
C ASP A 399 -26.46 -22.58 -12.60
N GLY A 400 -27.14 -21.61 -11.96
CA GLY A 400 -28.10 -21.84 -10.89
C GLY A 400 -27.45 -22.06 -9.54
N ASP A 401 -26.13 -22.00 -9.52
CA ASP A 401 -25.26 -22.08 -8.35
C ASP A 401 -24.51 -20.77 -8.26
N ALA A 402 -25.10 -19.80 -7.57
CA ALA A 402 -24.63 -18.42 -7.51
C ALA A 402 -23.16 -18.28 -7.05
N TYR A 403 -22.53 -19.38 -6.68
CA TYR A 403 -21.18 -19.43 -6.11
C TYR A 403 -20.32 -20.57 -6.63
N GLY A 404 -20.84 -21.47 -7.47
CA GLY A 404 -20.09 -22.64 -7.94
C GLY A 404 -19.78 -23.67 -6.82
N ASP A 405 -20.44 -23.57 -5.67
CA ASP A 405 -20.15 -24.41 -4.51
C ASP A 405 -21.25 -25.40 -4.15
N GLY A 406 -22.37 -25.42 -4.89
CA GLY A 406 -23.53 -26.26 -4.57
C GLY A 406 -24.26 -25.85 -3.30
N ASN A 407 -23.93 -24.70 -2.72
CA ASN A 407 -24.53 -24.25 -1.46
C ASN A 407 -25.66 -23.25 -1.69
N THR A 408 -26.82 -23.74 -2.00
CA THR A 408 -28.06 -22.96 -2.21
C THR A 408 -28.62 -22.32 -0.93
N SER A 409 -27.92 -22.39 0.20
CA SER A 409 -28.48 -22.03 1.50
C SER A 409 -28.15 -20.66 2.03
N SER A 410 -27.25 -19.87 1.40
CA SER A 410 -26.97 -18.53 1.87
C SER A 410 -27.70 -17.48 1.03
N SER A 411 -28.66 -16.82 1.65
CA SER A 411 -29.42 -15.70 1.04
C SER A 411 -28.60 -14.41 0.89
N THR A 412 -27.33 -14.42 1.23
CA THR A 412 -26.38 -13.32 1.06
C THR A 412 -25.01 -13.89 0.76
N PRO A 413 -24.50 -13.70 -0.44
CA PRO A 413 -23.25 -14.28 -0.93
C PRO A 413 -22.01 -13.92 -0.12
N PHE A 414 -21.98 -12.78 0.49
CA PHE A 414 -20.85 -12.27 1.24
C PHE A 414 -21.33 -11.81 2.60
N ALA A 415 -21.34 -12.75 3.57
CA ALA A 415 -21.78 -12.49 4.94
C ALA A 415 -20.85 -11.52 5.71
N SER A 416 -19.67 -11.22 5.18
CA SER A 416 -18.74 -10.29 5.79
C SER A 416 -18.65 -9.00 4.95
N ASN A 417 -18.90 -7.84 5.59
CA ASN A 417 -18.64 -6.51 5.02
C ASN A 417 -17.12 -6.25 4.99
N GLU A 418 -16.40 -7.04 4.22
CA GLU A 418 -14.95 -6.99 4.18
C GLU A 418 -14.42 -5.75 3.43
N THR A 419 -15.24 -5.19 2.52
CA THR A 419 -14.94 -3.94 1.82
C THR A 419 -15.71 -2.80 2.47
N PRO A 420 -15.05 -1.67 2.82
CA PRO A 420 -15.76 -0.51 3.35
C PRO A 420 -16.82 0.02 2.40
N SER A 421 -17.98 0.40 2.92
CA SER A 421 -19.05 1.01 2.11
C SER A 421 -18.58 2.27 1.37
N PHE A 422 -17.64 3.01 1.93
CA PHE A 422 -17.02 4.16 1.27
C PHE A 422 -16.35 3.77 -0.06
N HIS A 423 -15.56 2.70 -0.10
CA HIS A 423 -14.90 2.22 -1.34
C HIS A 423 -15.93 1.84 -2.40
N THR A 424 -16.93 1.05 -2.01
CA THR A 424 -17.99 0.61 -2.90
C THR A 424 -18.82 1.79 -3.42
N ASN A 425 -19.25 2.71 -2.55
CA ASN A 425 -20.04 3.86 -2.94
C ASN A 425 -19.24 4.83 -3.81
N PHE A 426 -17.96 5.04 -3.52
CA PHE A 426 -17.09 5.87 -4.35
C PHE A 426 -16.96 5.28 -5.76
N TYR A 427 -16.72 3.98 -5.88
CA TYR A 427 -16.62 3.34 -7.20
C TYR A 427 -17.91 3.48 -7.99
N LEU A 428 -19.05 3.16 -7.39
CA LEU A 428 -20.36 3.22 -8.05
C LEU A 428 -20.77 4.62 -8.47
N GLU A 429 -20.40 5.65 -7.71
CA GLU A 429 -20.70 7.04 -8.02
C GLU A 429 -19.85 7.56 -9.18
N PHE A 430 -18.55 7.22 -9.18
CA PHE A 430 -17.58 7.82 -10.09
C PHE A 430 -17.06 6.88 -11.19
N GLU A 431 -17.60 5.67 -11.34
CA GLU A 431 -17.15 4.69 -12.36
C GLU A 431 -17.21 5.22 -13.81
N ASN A 432 -18.08 6.18 -14.07
CA ASN A 432 -18.26 6.79 -15.40
C ASN A 432 -17.72 8.23 -15.47
N ALA A 433 -16.95 8.68 -14.46
CA ALA A 433 -16.33 10.00 -14.48
C ALA A 433 -15.17 10.05 -15.47
N ASP A 434 -14.97 11.20 -16.11
CA ASP A 434 -13.86 11.40 -17.02
C ASP A 434 -12.53 11.41 -16.24
N PRO A 435 -11.49 10.69 -16.70
CA PRO A 435 -10.17 10.73 -16.10
C PRO A 435 -9.52 12.12 -16.21
N VAL A 436 -8.58 12.42 -15.31
CA VAL A 436 -7.82 13.68 -15.34
C VAL A 436 -7.11 13.87 -16.69
N GLY A 437 -7.07 15.10 -17.17
CA GLY A 437 -6.41 15.45 -18.43
C GLY A 437 -7.18 15.09 -19.69
N THR A 438 -8.35 14.45 -19.57
CA THR A 438 -9.26 14.31 -20.70
C THR A 438 -10.04 15.62 -20.86
N ALA A 439 -10.17 16.11 -22.12
CA ALA A 439 -11.04 17.26 -22.36
C ALA A 439 -12.47 16.84 -22.03
N PRO A 440 -13.24 17.67 -21.30
CA PRO A 440 -14.63 17.33 -21.03
C PRO A 440 -15.35 17.10 -22.35
N PRO A 441 -16.18 16.03 -22.48
CA PRO A 441 -16.93 15.81 -23.68
C PRO A 441 -17.73 17.08 -23.98
N VAL A 442 -17.66 17.55 -25.23
CA VAL A 442 -18.48 18.68 -25.67
C VAL A 442 -19.94 18.25 -25.50
N ARG A 443 -20.54 18.63 -24.40
CA ARG A 443 -22.00 18.45 -24.23
C ARG A 443 -22.67 19.28 -25.30
N LEU A 444 -23.08 18.64 -26.38
CA LEU A 444 -24.05 19.20 -27.29
C LEU A 444 -25.33 19.42 -26.50
N VAL A 445 -25.45 20.64 -25.97
CA VAL A 445 -26.75 21.11 -25.44
C VAL A 445 -27.69 21.07 -26.64
N ALA A 446 -28.53 20.05 -26.69
CA ALA A 446 -29.64 20.01 -27.67
C ALA A 446 -30.51 21.25 -27.34
N GLN A 447 -30.33 22.30 -28.12
CA GLN A 447 -31.27 23.40 -28.13
C GLN A 447 -32.60 22.82 -28.62
N SER A 448 -33.53 22.66 -27.69
CA SER A 448 -34.93 22.42 -28.01
C SER A 448 -35.48 23.67 -28.75
N SER A 449 -35.39 23.66 -30.06
CA SER A 449 -36.11 24.59 -30.90
C SER A 449 -37.62 24.25 -30.81
N SER A 450 -38.30 24.93 -29.92
CA SER A 450 -39.77 25.01 -29.94
C SER A 450 -40.20 25.71 -31.24
N LEU A 451 -40.63 24.97 -32.24
CA LEU A 451 -41.36 25.50 -33.35
C LEU A 451 -42.72 25.92 -32.85
N LEU A 452 -42.95 27.23 -32.70
CA LEU A 452 -44.30 27.79 -32.67
C LEU A 452 -44.84 27.75 -34.11
N LEU A 453 -45.81 26.90 -34.37
CA LEU A 453 -46.70 27.02 -35.52
C LEU A 453 -47.77 28.07 -35.18
N VAL A 454 -47.81 29.13 -35.99
CA VAL A 454 -48.96 30.04 -36.14
C VAL A 454 -49.71 29.63 -37.40
#